data_7eefad1fcde61d5f40eb74bab82ddc44
#
_entry.id   7eefad1fcde61d5f40eb74bab82ddc44
#
_cell.length_a   1.000
_cell.length_b   1.000
_cell.length_c   1.000
_cell.angle_alpha   90.00
_cell.angle_beta   90.00
_cell.angle_gamma   90.00
#
_symmetry.space_group_name_H-M   'P 1'
#
loop_
_entity.id
_entity.type
_entity.pdbx_description
1 polymer ?
#
loop_
_entity_poly.entity_id
_entity_poly.type
_entity_poly.pdbx_seq_one_letter_code
_entity_poly.pdbx_strand_id
1 'polypeptide(L)'
;MQALMEKPQAFENRVLERLNAGRTVKSFFAAAVELLGEAIDLLVVQVFRKDDYAVKYAVEPLLLGNGPLGELSVRLKLVYGLGVIGRHEYEDAELLLALREALNDEGTDYRFTDDELLGPVGELHCVDALPPRPDFSSADAELRAMLQQRYQQMVRSTLVLSLTALISPIGTRQAFKK
;
A
#
# COMPACT_ATOMS: atom_id res chain seq x y z
N MET A 1 -0.51 -7.96 -25.86
CA MET A 1 -0.43 -8.88 -24.71
C MET A 1 -1.65 -8.63 -23.82
N GLN A 2 -2.62 -9.52 -23.87
CA GLN A 2 -3.69 -9.52 -22.88
C GLN A 2 -3.02 -9.89 -21.54
N ALA A 3 -2.75 -8.90 -20.69
CA ALA A 3 -2.64 -9.18 -19.29
C ALA A 3 -4.00 -9.78 -18.91
N LEU A 4 -4.01 -11.08 -18.64
CA LEU A 4 -5.15 -11.73 -18.01
C LEU A 4 -5.43 -10.91 -16.75
N MET A 5 -6.50 -10.11 -16.77
CA MET A 5 -6.93 -9.40 -15.58
C MET A 5 -7.16 -10.47 -14.52
N GLU A 6 -6.28 -10.47 -13.54
CA GLU A 6 -6.41 -11.33 -12.38
C GLU A 6 -7.82 -11.12 -11.79
N LYS A 7 -8.50 -12.20 -11.43
CA LYS A 7 -9.81 -12.08 -10.80
C LYS A 7 -9.69 -11.24 -9.54
N PRO A 8 -10.64 -10.33 -9.25
CA PRO A 8 -10.57 -9.44 -8.08
C PRO A 8 -10.22 -10.16 -6.77
N GLN A 9 -10.80 -11.33 -6.55
CA GLN A 9 -10.52 -12.13 -5.37
C GLN A 9 -9.07 -12.67 -5.34
N ALA A 10 -8.50 -13.01 -6.49
CA ALA A 10 -7.13 -13.49 -6.57
C ALA A 10 -6.13 -12.37 -6.27
N PHE A 11 -6.39 -11.15 -6.74
CA PHE A 11 -5.59 -9.97 -6.41
C PHE A 11 -5.63 -9.66 -4.92
N GLU A 12 -6.83 -9.62 -4.33
CA GLU A 12 -7.02 -9.39 -2.89
C GLU A 12 -6.28 -10.43 -2.04
N ASN A 13 -6.41 -11.72 -2.39
CA ASN A 13 -5.71 -12.80 -1.69
C ASN A 13 -4.20 -12.63 -1.76
N ARG A 14 -3.67 -12.25 -2.92
CA ARG A 14 -2.24 -12.00 -3.11
C ARG A 14 -1.76 -10.79 -2.29
N VAL A 15 -2.55 -9.74 -2.20
CA VAL A 15 -2.26 -8.59 -1.33
C VAL A 15 -2.19 -9.03 0.13
N LEU A 16 -3.19 -9.77 0.61
CA LEU A 16 -3.23 -10.31 1.97
C LEU A 16 -2.00 -11.19 2.27
N GLU A 17 -1.69 -12.12 1.40
CA GLU A 17 -0.55 -13.02 1.58
C GLU A 17 0.79 -12.29 1.65
N ARG A 18 1.02 -11.35 0.73
CA ARG A 18 2.27 -10.59 0.70
C ARG A 18 2.44 -9.66 1.91
N LEU A 19 1.38 -9.00 2.36
CA LEU A 19 1.42 -8.17 3.56
C LEU A 19 1.66 -9.03 4.81
N ASN A 20 1.01 -10.18 4.91
CA ASN A 20 1.23 -11.12 6.02
C ASN A 20 2.64 -11.72 6.04
N ALA A 21 3.30 -11.85 4.89
CA ALA A 21 4.67 -12.35 4.82
C ALA A 21 5.71 -11.33 5.33
N GLY A 22 5.41 -10.03 5.34
CA GLY A 22 6.29 -8.97 5.84
C GLY A 22 6.42 -9.02 7.37
N ARG A 23 7.52 -9.57 7.87
CA ARG A 23 7.75 -9.76 9.32
C ARG A 23 8.28 -8.53 10.02
N THR A 24 9.07 -7.72 9.34
CA THR A 24 9.61 -6.46 9.85
C THR A 24 8.78 -5.29 9.36
N VAL A 25 8.81 -4.17 10.09
CA VAL A 25 8.16 -2.93 9.67
C VAL A 25 8.64 -2.52 8.28
N LYS A 26 9.95 -2.55 8.06
CA LYS A 26 10.57 -2.18 6.79
C LYS A 26 10.10 -3.06 5.63
N SER A 27 10.13 -4.38 5.79
CA SER A 27 9.66 -5.32 4.76
C SER A 27 8.16 -5.23 4.51
N PHE A 28 7.38 -4.95 5.54
CA PHE A 28 5.94 -4.78 5.45
C PHE A 28 5.56 -3.56 4.59
N PHE A 29 6.13 -2.38 4.88
CA PHE A 29 5.83 -1.17 4.11
C PHE A 29 6.46 -1.20 2.71
N ALA A 30 7.59 -1.86 2.52
CA ALA A 30 8.13 -2.12 1.19
C ALA A 30 7.14 -2.93 0.33
N ALA A 31 6.61 -4.03 0.87
CA ALA A 31 5.59 -4.83 0.20
C ALA A 31 4.30 -4.03 -0.08
N ALA A 32 3.85 -3.23 0.87
CA ALA A 32 2.67 -2.38 0.70
C ALA A 32 2.82 -1.39 -0.47
N VAL A 33 3.97 -0.73 -0.56
CA VAL A 33 4.24 0.22 -1.66
C VAL A 33 4.40 -0.50 -3.01
N GLU A 34 5.03 -1.67 -3.05
CA GLU A 34 5.10 -2.47 -4.28
C GLU A 34 3.71 -2.87 -4.78
N LEU A 35 2.84 -3.37 -3.89
CA LEU A 35 1.47 -3.75 -4.22
C LEU A 35 0.62 -2.55 -4.65
N LEU A 36 0.78 -1.41 -3.98
CA LEU A 36 0.15 -0.16 -4.37
C LEU A 36 0.63 0.27 -5.78
N GLY A 37 1.92 0.14 -6.06
CA GLY A 37 2.50 0.39 -7.37
C GLY A 37 1.87 -0.47 -8.46
N GLU A 38 1.72 -1.77 -8.21
CA GLU A 38 1.03 -2.68 -9.13
C GLU A 38 -0.43 -2.25 -9.37
N ALA A 39 -1.15 -1.86 -8.31
CA ALA A 39 -2.53 -1.40 -8.41
C ALA A 39 -2.66 -0.12 -9.24
N ILE A 40 -1.77 0.85 -9.04
CA ILE A 40 -1.71 2.09 -9.81
C ILE A 40 -1.33 1.81 -11.27
N ASP A 41 -0.41 0.90 -11.53
CA ASP A 41 0.00 0.51 -12.88
C ASP A 41 -1.18 -0.09 -13.67
N LEU A 42 -2.01 -0.92 -13.03
CA LEU A 42 -3.22 -1.47 -13.62
C LEU A 42 -4.22 -0.37 -14.02
N LEU A 43 -4.33 0.70 -13.24
CA LEU A 43 -5.15 1.87 -13.58
C LEU A 43 -4.55 2.68 -14.73
N VAL A 44 -3.25 2.95 -14.68
CA VAL A 44 -2.54 3.76 -15.69
C VAL A 44 -2.66 3.11 -17.08
N VAL A 45 -2.51 1.80 -17.17
CA VAL A 45 -2.64 1.05 -18.41
C VAL A 45 -4.04 1.22 -19.04
N GLN A 46 -5.09 1.40 -18.23
CA GLN A 46 -6.46 1.61 -18.73
C GLN A 46 -6.67 2.96 -19.41
N VAL A 47 -5.83 3.95 -19.13
CA VAL A 47 -5.92 5.29 -19.75
C VAL A 47 -5.60 5.24 -21.24
N PHE A 48 -4.73 4.32 -21.65
CA PHE A 48 -4.23 4.24 -23.01
C PHE A 48 -5.13 3.40 -23.92
N ARG A 49 -5.12 3.73 -25.20
CA ARG A 49 -5.81 2.96 -26.23
C ARG A 49 -5.24 1.53 -26.30
N LYS A 50 -6.12 0.56 -26.57
CA LYS A 50 -5.75 -0.86 -26.70
C LYS A 50 -5.92 -1.42 -28.10
N ASP A 51 -6.60 -0.65 -28.96
CA ASP A 51 -7.03 -1.05 -30.30
C ASP A 51 -6.00 -0.76 -31.40
N ASP A 52 -4.93 -0.06 -31.07
CA ASP A 52 -3.89 0.35 -32.02
C ASP A 52 -2.53 -0.18 -31.56
N TYR A 53 -1.92 -1.05 -32.39
CA TYR A 53 -0.62 -1.63 -32.12
C TYR A 53 0.49 -0.57 -31.97
N ALA A 54 0.41 0.54 -32.71
CA ALA A 54 1.38 1.62 -32.65
C ALA A 54 1.40 2.33 -31.29
N VAL A 55 0.29 2.31 -30.56
CA VAL A 55 0.19 2.90 -29.21
C VAL A 55 1.16 2.26 -28.24
N LYS A 56 1.37 0.94 -28.33
CA LYS A 56 2.33 0.24 -27.50
C LYS A 56 3.74 0.85 -27.60
N TYR A 57 4.21 1.10 -28.81
CA TYR A 57 5.52 1.70 -29.04
C TYR A 57 5.62 3.15 -28.57
N ALA A 58 4.52 3.90 -28.61
CA ALA A 58 4.47 5.28 -28.15
C ALA A 58 4.37 5.38 -26.63
N VAL A 59 3.65 4.46 -25.99
CA VAL A 59 3.33 4.49 -24.55
C VAL A 59 4.38 3.80 -23.70
N GLU A 60 4.92 2.67 -24.16
CA GLU A 60 5.89 1.88 -23.39
C GLU A 60 7.10 2.71 -22.91
N PRO A 61 7.72 3.58 -23.73
CA PRO A 61 8.81 4.44 -23.26
C PRO A 61 8.41 5.44 -22.18
N LEU A 62 7.14 5.84 -22.11
CA LEU A 62 6.65 6.75 -21.06
C LEU A 62 6.60 6.09 -19.68
N LEU A 63 6.37 4.77 -19.66
CA LEU A 63 6.19 3.96 -18.44
C LEU A 63 7.50 3.36 -17.91
N LEU A 64 8.56 3.36 -18.70
CA LEU A 64 9.86 2.85 -18.27
C LEU A 64 10.50 3.76 -17.20
N GLY A 65 11.40 3.19 -16.38
CA GLY A 65 11.98 3.87 -15.22
C GLY A 65 12.62 5.24 -15.50
N ASN A 66 13.09 5.47 -16.72
CA ASN A 66 13.65 6.75 -17.19
C ASN A 66 12.64 7.61 -17.99
N GLY A 67 11.41 7.12 -18.16
CA GLY A 67 10.34 7.87 -18.83
C GLY A 67 9.59 8.80 -17.87
N PRO A 68 8.77 9.73 -18.42
CA PRO A 68 8.05 10.70 -17.61
C PRO A 68 7.02 10.10 -16.63
N LEU A 69 6.54 8.90 -16.88
CA LEU A 69 5.65 8.13 -15.99
C LEU A 69 6.37 6.95 -15.31
N GLY A 70 7.69 6.97 -15.29
CA GLY A 70 8.51 5.91 -14.70
C GLY A 70 8.42 5.85 -13.18
N GLU A 71 8.19 6.98 -12.53
CA GLU A 71 8.08 7.05 -11.07
C GLU A 71 6.64 6.86 -10.59
N LEU A 72 6.49 6.09 -9.51
CA LEU A 72 5.18 5.82 -8.91
C LEU A 72 4.49 7.11 -8.45
N SER A 73 5.24 8.06 -7.87
CA SER A 73 4.70 9.35 -7.43
C SER A 73 4.06 10.15 -8.58
N VAL A 74 4.63 10.07 -9.77
CA VAL A 74 4.09 10.73 -10.97
C VAL A 74 2.82 10.03 -11.46
N ARG A 75 2.84 8.70 -11.54
CA ARG A 75 1.65 7.90 -11.92
C ARG A 75 0.50 8.11 -10.94
N LEU A 76 0.81 8.19 -9.64
CA LEU A 76 -0.18 8.47 -8.59
C LEU A 76 -0.88 9.82 -8.81
N LYS A 77 -0.12 10.87 -9.11
CA LYS A 77 -0.66 12.20 -9.42
C LYS A 77 -1.51 12.19 -10.68
N LEU A 78 -1.09 11.41 -11.69
CA LEU A 78 -1.85 11.26 -12.93
C LEU A 78 -3.23 10.66 -12.67
N VAL A 79 -3.31 9.51 -11.98
CA VAL A 79 -4.60 8.85 -11.72
C VAL A 79 -5.50 9.64 -10.78
N TYR A 80 -4.92 10.40 -9.86
CA TYR A 80 -5.66 11.35 -9.04
C TYR A 80 -6.21 12.51 -9.88
N GLY A 81 -5.38 13.14 -10.71
CA GLY A 81 -5.78 14.23 -11.61
C GLY A 81 -6.86 13.83 -12.62
N LEU A 82 -6.88 12.55 -13.02
CA LEU A 82 -7.92 12.00 -13.89
C LEU A 82 -9.21 11.61 -13.13
N GLY A 83 -9.23 11.76 -11.80
CA GLY A 83 -10.39 11.42 -10.99
C GLY A 83 -10.62 9.91 -10.83
N VAL A 84 -9.62 9.09 -11.11
CA VAL A 84 -9.71 7.61 -11.04
C VAL A 84 -9.59 7.10 -9.61
N ILE A 85 -8.83 7.81 -8.79
CA ILE A 85 -8.74 7.60 -7.35
C ILE A 85 -9.25 8.81 -6.60
N GLY A 86 -9.81 8.59 -5.40
CA GLY A 86 -10.31 9.64 -4.54
C GLY A 86 -9.18 10.34 -3.77
N ARG A 87 -9.52 11.46 -3.13
CA ARG A 87 -8.58 12.25 -2.34
C ARG A 87 -7.97 11.45 -1.19
N HIS A 88 -8.77 10.72 -0.43
CA HIS A 88 -8.29 9.91 0.70
C HIS A 88 -7.34 8.80 0.23
N GLU A 89 -7.66 8.14 -0.88
CA GLU A 89 -6.78 7.12 -1.48
C GLU A 89 -5.43 7.74 -1.91
N TYR A 90 -5.46 8.93 -2.49
CA TYR A 90 -4.27 9.66 -2.89
C TYR A 90 -3.40 10.07 -1.68
N GLU A 91 -4.00 10.65 -0.65
CA GLU A 91 -3.30 11.07 0.57
C GLU A 91 -2.69 9.87 1.30
N ASP A 92 -3.42 8.76 1.41
CA ASP A 92 -2.92 7.51 1.98
C ASP A 92 -1.74 6.95 1.18
N ALA A 93 -1.84 6.96 -0.13
CA ALA A 93 -0.76 6.49 -1.00
C ALA A 93 0.51 7.36 -0.86
N GLU A 94 0.39 8.67 -0.81
CA GLU A 94 1.53 9.56 -0.57
C GLU A 94 2.18 9.33 0.79
N LEU A 95 1.37 9.11 1.83
CA LEU A 95 1.88 8.83 3.16
C LEU A 95 2.63 7.49 3.21
N LEU A 96 2.13 6.45 2.53
CA LEU A 96 2.82 5.16 2.43
C LEU A 96 4.17 5.28 1.70
N LEU A 97 4.23 6.06 0.63
CA LEU A 97 5.49 6.34 -0.08
C LEU A 97 6.49 7.04 0.83
N ALA A 98 6.05 8.05 1.57
CA ALA A 98 6.89 8.80 2.52
C ALA A 98 7.37 7.92 3.69
N LEU A 99 6.50 7.07 4.23
CA LEU A 99 6.87 6.11 5.28
C LEU A 99 7.94 5.13 4.81
N ARG A 100 7.78 4.56 3.62
CA ARG A 100 8.79 3.64 3.06
C ARG A 100 10.13 4.34 2.89
N GLU A 101 10.15 5.56 2.35
CA GLU A 101 11.37 6.33 2.15
C GLU A 101 12.05 6.63 3.49
N ALA A 102 11.32 7.13 4.47
CA ALA A 102 11.84 7.39 5.81
C ALA A 102 12.42 6.13 6.47
N LEU A 103 11.73 5.00 6.38
CA LEU A 103 12.19 3.71 6.91
C LEU A 103 13.46 3.18 6.22
N ASN A 104 13.65 3.50 4.94
CA ASN A 104 14.85 3.11 4.21
C ASN A 104 16.05 3.99 4.57
N ASP A 105 15.83 5.29 4.80
CA ASP A 105 16.87 6.27 5.10
C ASP A 105 17.33 6.18 6.56
N GLU A 106 16.40 5.89 7.46
CA GLU A 106 16.70 5.68 8.87
C GLU A 106 17.24 4.25 9.11
N GLY A 107 18.41 4.14 9.71
CA GLY A 107 19.01 2.84 10.06
C GLY A 107 18.40 2.15 11.28
N THR A 108 17.23 2.60 11.75
CA THR A 108 16.55 2.12 12.95
C THR A 108 15.53 1.04 12.60
N ASP A 109 15.59 -0.08 13.32
CA ASP A 109 14.58 -1.13 13.23
C ASP A 109 13.41 -0.83 14.17
N TYR A 110 12.33 -0.29 13.61
CA TYR A 110 11.10 -0.03 14.35
C TYR A 110 10.27 -1.30 14.58
N ARG A 111 9.55 -1.29 15.68
CA ARG A 111 8.46 -2.25 15.95
C ARG A 111 7.13 -1.66 15.47
N PHE A 112 6.17 -2.53 15.19
CA PHE A 112 4.81 -2.09 14.82
C PHE A 112 4.10 -1.28 15.91
N THR A 113 4.58 -1.35 17.14
CA THR A 113 4.03 -0.68 18.32
C THR A 113 4.80 0.58 18.76
N ASP A 114 5.85 0.95 18.03
CA ASP A 114 6.60 2.18 18.32
C ASP A 114 5.78 3.42 17.95
N ASP A 115 5.83 4.44 18.81
CA ASP A 115 5.03 5.66 18.62
C ASP A 115 5.39 6.41 17.33
N GLU A 116 6.65 6.36 16.92
CA GLU A 116 7.16 6.93 15.68
C GLU A 116 6.49 6.32 14.43
N LEU A 117 6.04 5.07 14.54
CA LEU A 117 5.29 4.39 13.49
C LEU A 117 3.78 4.58 13.66
N LEU A 118 3.27 4.43 14.89
CA LEU A 118 1.83 4.50 15.18
C LEU A 118 1.27 5.90 14.89
N GLY A 119 2.05 6.96 15.08
CA GLY A 119 1.64 8.32 14.77
C GLY A 119 1.26 8.48 13.29
N PRO A 120 2.20 8.32 12.35
CA PRO A 120 1.91 8.42 10.92
C PRO A 120 0.86 7.42 10.43
N VAL A 121 0.90 6.18 10.90
CA VAL A 121 -0.07 5.14 10.52
C VAL A 121 -1.49 5.51 10.96
N GLY A 122 -1.63 6.17 12.10
CA GLY A 122 -2.93 6.67 12.59
C GLY A 122 -3.51 7.80 11.72
N GLU A 123 -2.70 8.47 10.90
CA GLU A 123 -3.13 9.50 9.95
C GLU A 123 -3.69 8.91 8.63
N LEU A 124 -3.49 7.61 8.37
CA LEU A 124 -4.04 6.96 7.19
C LEU A 124 -5.57 6.92 7.27
N HIS A 125 -6.24 7.40 6.23
CA HIS A 125 -7.71 7.38 6.14
C HIS A 125 -8.27 5.95 6.11
N CYS A 126 -7.52 5.00 5.56
CA CYS A 126 -7.92 3.59 5.51
C CYS A 126 -7.84 2.89 6.87
N VAL A 127 -7.21 3.50 7.87
CA VAL A 127 -7.13 3.00 9.24
C VAL A 127 -8.18 3.69 10.09
N ASP A 128 -9.30 3.03 10.33
CA ASP A 128 -10.41 3.61 11.12
C ASP A 128 -10.00 3.81 12.59
N ALA A 129 -9.38 2.79 13.20
CA ALA A 129 -8.90 2.85 14.56
C ALA A 129 -7.76 1.84 14.78
N LEU A 130 -6.70 2.30 15.42
CA LEU A 130 -5.66 1.41 15.92
C LEU A 130 -6.12 0.73 17.23
N PRO A 131 -5.69 -0.52 17.49
CA PRO A 131 -5.97 -1.18 18.77
C PRO A 131 -5.47 -0.34 19.95
N PRO A 132 -6.23 -0.25 21.06
CA PRO A 132 -5.80 0.48 22.23
C PRO A 132 -4.58 -0.19 22.87
N ARG A 133 -3.65 0.64 23.34
CA ARG A 133 -2.47 0.13 24.05
C ARG A 133 -2.90 -0.53 25.36
N PRO A 134 -2.44 -1.77 25.65
CA PRO A 134 -2.74 -2.43 26.91
C PRO A 134 -2.15 -1.68 28.10
N ASP A 135 -2.80 -1.78 29.27
CA ASP A 135 -2.26 -1.32 30.54
C ASP A 135 -1.30 -2.36 31.10
N PHE A 136 -0.03 -2.00 31.21
CA PHE A 136 1.03 -2.86 31.73
C PHE A 136 1.33 -2.63 33.22
N SER A 137 0.63 -1.71 33.89
CA SER A 137 0.98 -1.23 35.23
C SER A 137 0.89 -2.29 36.31
N SER A 138 0.02 -3.28 36.17
CA SER A 138 -0.22 -4.36 37.12
C SER A 138 0.33 -5.73 36.69
N ALA A 139 0.98 -5.81 35.54
CA ALA A 139 1.47 -7.05 34.97
C ALA A 139 2.90 -7.38 35.46
N ASP A 140 3.17 -8.66 35.74
CA ASP A 140 4.53 -9.16 35.89
C ASP A 140 5.28 -9.18 34.54
N ALA A 141 6.59 -9.51 34.57
CA ALA A 141 7.41 -9.47 33.36
C ALA A 141 6.93 -10.44 32.27
N GLU A 142 6.45 -11.63 32.64
CA GLU A 142 5.98 -12.65 31.73
C GLU A 142 4.66 -12.24 31.08
N LEU A 143 3.70 -11.79 31.88
CA LEU A 143 2.41 -11.29 31.39
C LEU A 143 2.59 -10.05 30.52
N ARG A 144 3.50 -9.15 30.89
CA ARG A 144 3.84 -7.97 30.09
C ARG A 144 4.37 -8.35 28.72
N ALA A 145 5.28 -9.31 28.63
CA ALA A 145 5.81 -9.81 27.36
C ALA A 145 4.71 -10.39 26.48
N MET A 146 3.78 -11.18 27.04
CA MET A 146 2.63 -11.73 26.32
C MET A 146 1.70 -10.63 25.81
N LEU A 147 1.38 -9.62 26.61
CA LEU A 147 0.52 -8.49 26.23
C LEU A 147 1.16 -7.64 25.13
N GLN A 148 2.47 -7.40 25.19
CA GLN A 148 3.20 -6.69 24.15
C GLN A 148 3.18 -7.45 22.82
N GLN A 149 3.42 -8.74 22.83
CA GLN A 149 3.39 -9.57 21.63
C GLN A 149 1.99 -9.60 21.03
N ARG A 150 0.95 -9.76 21.84
CA ARG A 150 -0.44 -9.73 21.40
C ARG A 150 -0.81 -8.38 20.81
N TYR A 151 -0.43 -7.30 21.44
CA TYR A 151 -0.67 -5.94 20.95
C TYR A 151 0.01 -5.71 19.60
N GLN A 152 1.27 -6.11 19.43
CA GLN A 152 1.98 -6.04 18.18
C GLN A 152 1.27 -6.81 17.06
N GLN A 153 0.77 -8.00 17.33
CA GLN A 153 0.00 -8.80 16.38
C GLN A 153 -1.32 -8.12 16.01
N MET A 154 -2.00 -7.52 16.98
CA MET A 154 -3.26 -6.79 16.72
C MET A 154 -3.02 -5.56 15.84
N VAL A 155 -2.02 -4.76 16.10
CA VAL A 155 -1.64 -3.61 15.26
C VAL A 155 -1.31 -4.08 13.85
N ARG A 156 -0.45 -5.09 13.72
CA ARG A 156 -0.06 -5.63 12.41
C ARG A 156 -1.26 -6.16 11.63
N SER A 157 -2.14 -6.90 12.27
CA SER A 157 -3.37 -7.41 11.62
C SER A 157 -4.29 -6.30 11.17
N THR A 158 -4.45 -5.25 11.97
CA THR A 158 -5.20 -4.05 11.60
C THR A 158 -4.61 -3.40 10.35
N LEU A 159 -3.30 -3.26 10.29
CA LEU A 159 -2.62 -2.69 9.12
C LEU A 159 -2.77 -3.56 7.87
N VAL A 160 -2.66 -4.88 8.00
CA VAL A 160 -2.87 -5.79 6.87
C VAL A 160 -4.27 -5.60 6.28
N LEU A 161 -5.29 -5.58 7.12
CA LEU A 161 -6.68 -5.41 6.68
C LEU A 161 -6.94 -4.02 6.09
N SER A 162 -6.44 -2.98 6.74
CA SER A 162 -6.60 -1.58 6.30
C SER A 162 -5.92 -1.33 4.94
N LEU A 163 -4.68 -1.77 4.78
CA LEU A 163 -3.95 -1.61 3.53
C LEU A 163 -4.51 -2.49 2.41
N THR A 164 -5.01 -3.67 2.71
CA THR A 164 -5.72 -4.50 1.74
C THR A 164 -7.00 -3.78 1.27
N ALA A 165 -7.74 -3.18 2.18
CA ALA A 165 -8.93 -2.39 1.86
C ALA A 165 -8.64 -1.13 1.02
N LEU A 166 -7.44 -0.58 1.12
CA LEU A 166 -6.97 0.52 0.26
C LEU A 166 -6.53 0.00 -1.13
N ILE A 167 -5.65 -0.98 -1.16
CA ILE A 167 -4.93 -1.40 -2.37
C ILE A 167 -5.82 -2.25 -3.29
N SER A 168 -6.56 -3.20 -2.75
CA SER A 168 -7.35 -4.15 -3.54
C SER A 168 -8.40 -3.47 -4.41
N PRO A 169 -9.22 -2.52 -3.91
CA PRO A 169 -10.18 -1.80 -4.75
C PRO A 169 -9.53 -0.99 -5.87
N ILE A 170 -8.35 -0.42 -5.64
CA ILE A 170 -7.61 0.32 -6.66
C ILE A 170 -7.18 -0.62 -7.78
N GLY A 171 -6.58 -1.76 -7.45
CA GLY A 171 -6.05 -2.72 -8.41
C GLY A 171 -7.11 -3.45 -9.23
N THR A 172 -8.34 -3.51 -8.74
CA THR A 172 -9.47 -4.19 -9.42
C THR A 172 -10.47 -3.23 -10.05
N ARG A 173 -10.23 -1.92 -9.92
CA ARG A 173 -11.11 -0.87 -10.43
C ARG A 173 -11.12 -0.82 -11.95
N GLN A 174 -12.32 -0.72 -12.53
CA GLN A 174 -12.51 -0.43 -13.94
C GLN A 174 -12.85 1.05 -14.09
N ALA A 175 -11.85 1.85 -14.45
CA ALA A 175 -11.95 3.31 -14.43
C ALA A 175 -12.60 3.92 -15.67
N PHE A 176 -12.49 3.25 -16.82
CA PHE A 176 -12.92 3.75 -18.12
C PHE A 176 -13.87 2.76 -18.80
N LYS A 177 -15.00 2.49 -18.14
CA LYS A 177 -16.10 1.80 -18.82
C LYS A 177 -16.72 2.74 -19.84
N LYS A 178 -16.64 2.34 -21.13
CA LYS A 178 -17.51 2.91 -22.17
C LYS A 178 -18.93 2.42 -21.97
#